data_5a5af9f0081e54f7f8b9c1e7bf9166b5
#
_entry.id   5a5af9f0081e54f7f8b9c1e7bf9166b5
#
_cell.length_a   1.000
_cell.length_b   1.000
_cell.length_c   1.000
_cell.angle_alpha   90.00
_cell.angle_beta   90.00
_cell.angle_gamma   90.00
#
_symmetry.space_group_name_H-M   'P 1'
#
loop_
_entity.id
_entity.type
_entity.pdbx_description
1 polymer ?
#
loop_
_entity_poly.entity_id
_entity_poly.type
_entity_poly.pdbx_seq_one_letter_code
_entity_poly.pdbx_strand_id
1 'polypeptide(L)'
;MSIELDEIKSISAEEFGALDQSKVTVLDLRESAEVLIHPIPGAVNIPFDKIYTNLDTIPKDKPVYVICRTGDWSEEVAEILQDREYEVYNVAGGFQAYRAYLEQAAPLVIDARDLRCPGPIVKVSDTIRDLPVGSRVVVEATEEAFQSDIQVWCDRTGHDLTSLTREDGVIRAAITKRDGAQPTAASAGNDKTFIVFSGDLDKTIASFILANGAASMGRKVTMFFTFWGLNILRRPEKVSIAKSFIEKMFGIMMPRGTKKLGLSRMNMGGAGSKMIRGIMKKKGILSLEELIDSARAHGVRLVACQMSMDIMGIHQEELIDGVELGGVATFIGSGEQSDISLFI
;
A
#
# COMPACT_ATOMS: atom_id res chain seq x y z
N MET A 1 -16.04 -49.53 38.82
CA MET A 1 -16.64 -48.35 38.21
C MET A 1 -15.57 -47.80 37.30
N SER A 2 -15.60 -48.17 36.00
CA SER A 2 -14.63 -47.67 35.01
C SER A 2 -15.00 -46.24 34.74
N ILE A 3 -14.09 -45.33 35.03
CA ILE A 3 -14.20 -43.95 34.58
C ILE A 3 -13.95 -44.04 33.06
N GLU A 4 -14.99 -43.95 32.24
CA GLU A 4 -14.84 -43.61 30.82
C GLU A 4 -14.29 -42.18 30.82
N LEU A 5 -13.02 -42.05 30.53
CA LEU A 5 -12.43 -40.75 30.16
C LEU A 5 -13.07 -40.38 28.84
N ASP A 6 -13.93 -39.35 28.83
CA ASP A 6 -14.47 -38.81 27.60
C ASP A 6 -13.28 -38.32 26.75
N GLU A 7 -13.12 -38.88 25.56
CA GLU A 7 -12.06 -38.49 24.61
C GLU A 7 -12.12 -36.99 24.31
N ILE A 8 -10.97 -36.35 24.35
CA ILE A 8 -10.87 -34.91 24.01
C ILE A 8 -11.36 -34.68 22.59
N LYS A 9 -12.28 -33.76 22.45
CA LYS A 9 -12.74 -33.34 21.13
C LYS A 9 -11.61 -32.62 20.40
N SER A 10 -11.19 -33.18 19.26
CA SER A 10 -10.18 -32.58 18.40
C SER A 10 -10.81 -32.11 17.11
N ILE A 11 -10.34 -30.96 16.61
CA ILE A 11 -10.72 -30.43 15.27
C ILE A 11 -9.49 -30.36 14.38
N SER A 12 -9.72 -30.46 13.09
CA SER A 12 -8.68 -30.29 12.09
C SER A 12 -8.25 -28.82 11.95
N ALA A 13 -7.10 -28.58 11.32
CA ALA A 13 -6.63 -27.24 10.97
C ALA A 13 -7.59 -26.50 10.04
N GLU A 14 -8.27 -27.22 9.14
CA GLU A 14 -9.27 -26.68 8.22
C GLU A 14 -10.52 -26.23 8.97
N GLU A 15 -11.07 -27.05 9.85
CA GLU A 15 -12.20 -26.70 10.70
C GLU A 15 -11.87 -25.52 11.60
N PHE A 16 -10.66 -25.49 12.18
CA PHE A 16 -10.17 -24.37 12.97
C PHE A 16 -10.09 -23.07 12.15
N GLY A 17 -9.60 -23.16 10.91
CA GLY A 17 -9.51 -22.01 10.00
C GLY A 17 -10.88 -21.45 9.56
N ALA A 18 -11.93 -22.28 9.61
CA ALA A 18 -13.30 -21.89 9.25
C ALA A 18 -14.11 -21.29 10.42
N LEU A 19 -13.55 -21.26 11.63
CA LEU A 19 -14.26 -20.75 12.82
C LEU A 19 -14.47 -19.23 12.75
N ASP A 20 -15.64 -18.80 13.19
CA ASP A 20 -15.91 -17.39 13.51
C ASP A 20 -15.25 -17.05 14.87
N GLN A 21 -14.06 -16.47 14.81
CA GLN A 21 -13.26 -16.16 16.00
C GLN A 21 -13.95 -15.21 16.99
N SER A 22 -14.99 -14.49 16.58
CA SER A 22 -15.77 -13.65 17.49
C SER A 22 -16.64 -14.47 18.46
N LYS A 23 -16.93 -15.72 18.12
CA LYS A 23 -17.80 -16.64 18.87
C LYS A 23 -17.06 -17.67 19.73
N VAL A 24 -15.75 -17.69 19.65
CA VAL A 24 -14.90 -18.67 20.34
C VAL A 24 -13.78 -17.98 21.11
N THR A 25 -13.15 -18.69 22.02
CA THR A 25 -11.89 -18.29 22.65
C THR A 25 -10.78 -19.17 22.10
N VAL A 26 -9.80 -18.57 21.43
CA VAL A 26 -8.59 -19.27 21.00
C VAL A 26 -7.51 -19.10 22.06
N LEU A 27 -7.04 -20.21 22.62
CA LEU A 27 -5.95 -20.25 23.60
C LEU A 27 -4.66 -20.74 22.92
N ASP A 28 -3.70 -19.85 22.75
CA ASP A 28 -2.41 -20.15 22.11
C ASP A 28 -1.33 -20.39 23.16
N LEU A 29 -0.84 -21.64 23.21
CA LEU A 29 0.14 -22.11 24.19
C LEU A 29 1.59 -21.95 23.71
N ARG A 30 1.81 -21.41 22.51
CA ARG A 30 3.16 -21.21 21.98
C ARG A 30 3.90 -20.15 22.80
N GLU A 31 5.24 -20.21 22.70
CA GLU A 31 6.08 -19.18 23.29
C GLU A 31 5.70 -17.78 22.76
N SER A 32 5.70 -16.79 23.64
CA SER A 32 5.33 -15.41 23.26
C SER A 32 6.17 -14.85 22.10
N ALA A 33 7.44 -15.26 21.99
CA ALA A 33 8.30 -14.90 20.87
C ALA A 33 7.81 -15.49 19.52
N GLU A 34 7.28 -16.72 19.54
CA GLU A 34 6.70 -17.35 18.34
C GLU A 34 5.38 -16.69 17.94
N VAL A 35 4.57 -16.35 18.93
CA VAL A 35 3.28 -15.64 18.69
C VAL A 35 3.52 -14.24 18.15
N LEU A 36 4.56 -13.54 18.59
CA LEU A 36 4.96 -12.25 18.03
C LEU A 36 5.34 -12.34 16.55
N ILE A 37 5.92 -13.45 16.12
CA ILE A 37 6.31 -13.65 14.72
C ILE A 37 5.13 -14.13 13.87
N HIS A 38 4.25 -14.95 14.44
CA HIS A 38 3.11 -15.55 13.74
C HIS A 38 1.85 -15.50 14.63
N PRO A 39 1.21 -14.35 14.84
CA PRO A 39 0.03 -14.25 15.67
C PRO A 39 -1.19 -14.93 15.02
N ILE A 40 -2.04 -15.47 15.86
CA ILE A 40 -3.41 -15.83 15.49
C ILE A 40 -4.30 -14.66 15.94
N PRO A 41 -5.01 -13.97 15.06
CA PRO A 41 -5.82 -12.82 15.42
C PRO A 41 -6.82 -13.16 16.53
N GLY A 42 -6.91 -12.33 17.57
CA GLY A 42 -7.85 -12.53 18.67
C GLY A 42 -7.51 -13.66 19.64
N ALA A 43 -6.42 -14.40 19.45
CA ALA A 43 -6.01 -15.44 20.37
C ALA A 43 -5.45 -14.87 21.68
N VAL A 44 -5.76 -15.53 22.78
CA VAL A 44 -5.17 -15.29 24.10
C VAL A 44 -3.90 -16.14 24.20
N ASN A 45 -2.75 -15.50 24.27
CA ASN A 45 -1.49 -16.22 24.42
C ASN A 45 -1.15 -16.43 25.91
N ILE A 46 -1.11 -17.68 26.30
CA ILE A 46 -0.59 -18.12 27.60
C ILE A 46 0.38 -19.28 27.33
N PRO A 47 1.71 -19.04 27.35
CA PRO A 47 2.71 -20.07 27.10
C PRO A 47 2.49 -21.30 28.00
N PHE A 48 2.82 -22.47 27.45
CA PHE A 48 2.56 -23.75 28.13
C PHE A 48 3.16 -23.82 29.55
N ASP A 49 4.33 -23.27 29.75
CA ASP A 49 4.99 -23.22 31.09
C ASP A 49 4.24 -22.37 32.12
N LYS A 50 3.35 -21.48 31.68
CA LYS A 50 2.58 -20.56 32.51
C LYS A 50 1.10 -20.96 32.66
N ILE A 51 0.63 -21.93 31.89
CA ILE A 51 -0.80 -22.26 31.82
C ILE A 51 -1.39 -22.64 33.17
N TYR A 52 -0.68 -23.45 33.93
CA TYR A 52 -1.16 -23.97 35.21
C TYR A 52 -1.44 -22.90 36.27
N THR A 53 -0.77 -21.78 36.20
CA THR A 53 -0.97 -20.63 37.10
C THR A 53 -2.00 -19.62 36.58
N ASN A 54 -2.47 -19.80 35.34
CA ASN A 54 -3.36 -18.84 34.66
C ASN A 54 -4.70 -19.46 34.20
N LEU A 55 -4.98 -20.71 34.57
CA LEU A 55 -6.21 -21.39 34.16
C LEU A 55 -7.49 -20.61 34.50
N ASP A 56 -7.52 -19.96 35.68
CA ASP A 56 -8.66 -19.17 36.13
C ASP A 56 -8.89 -17.87 35.40
N THR A 57 -7.94 -17.46 34.55
CA THR A 57 -8.07 -16.26 33.69
C THR A 57 -8.75 -16.52 32.35
N ILE A 58 -8.96 -17.80 32.00
CA ILE A 58 -9.55 -18.22 30.73
C ILE A 58 -11.08 -18.03 30.82
N PRO A 59 -11.70 -17.28 29.87
CA PRO A 59 -13.15 -17.09 29.86
C PRO A 59 -13.92 -18.42 29.67
N LYS A 60 -15.05 -18.58 30.37
CA LYS A 60 -15.95 -19.74 30.22
C LYS A 60 -17.22 -19.47 29.44
N ASP A 61 -17.36 -18.28 28.93
CA ASP A 61 -18.56 -17.80 28.21
C ASP A 61 -18.65 -18.29 26.77
N LYS A 62 -17.55 -18.86 26.26
CA LYS A 62 -17.43 -19.34 24.87
C LYS A 62 -16.65 -20.65 24.83
N PRO A 63 -16.87 -21.50 23.80
CA PRO A 63 -16.01 -22.65 23.55
C PRO A 63 -14.54 -22.24 23.41
N VAL A 64 -13.64 -23.04 24.04
CA VAL A 64 -12.19 -22.77 24.04
C VAL A 64 -11.50 -23.70 23.04
N TYR A 65 -10.75 -23.15 22.11
CA TYR A 65 -9.94 -23.88 21.15
C TYR A 65 -8.48 -23.73 21.55
N VAL A 66 -7.85 -24.83 21.94
CA VAL A 66 -6.46 -24.82 22.41
C VAL A 66 -5.53 -25.20 21.27
N ILE A 67 -4.51 -24.39 21.05
CA ILE A 67 -3.51 -24.62 20.02
C ILE A 67 -2.09 -24.47 20.61
N CYS A 68 -1.21 -25.41 20.29
CA CYS A 68 0.22 -25.31 20.55
C CYS A 68 1.00 -25.42 19.23
N ARG A 69 2.28 -25.73 19.27
CA ARG A 69 3.09 -25.88 18.04
C ARG A 69 2.70 -27.10 17.21
N THR A 70 2.52 -28.29 17.85
CA THR A 70 2.35 -29.60 17.20
C THR A 70 1.02 -30.28 17.50
N GLY A 71 0.27 -29.84 18.51
CA GLY A 71 -0.97 -30.45 18.96
C GLY A 71 -0.86 -31.21 20.28
N ASP A 72 0.35 -31.61 20.70
CA ASP A 72 0.54 -32.49 21.86
C ASP A 72 0.25 -31.78 23.20
N TRP A 73 0.83 -30.61 23.42
CA TRP A 73 0.61 -29.83 24.65
C TRP A 73 -0.80 -29.24 24.71
N SER A 74 -1.41 -28.96 23.57
CA SER A 74 -2.79 -28.46 23.53
C SER A 74 -3.79 -29.55 23.90
N GLU A 75 -3.50 -30.82 23.61
CA GLU A 75 -4.29 -31.96 24.04
C GLU A 75 -4.26 -32.09 25.57
N GLU A 76 -3.08 -32.07 26.18
CA GLU A 76 -2.91 -32.12 27.66
C GLU A 76 -3.66 -30.99 28.38
N VAL A 77 -3.56 -29.74 27.82
CA VAL A 77 -4.26 -28.59 28.41
C VAL A 77 -5.77 -28.70 28.19
N ALA A 78 -6.21 -29.25 27.07
CA ALA A 78 -7.63 -29.49 26.82
C ALA A 78 -8.23 -30.49 27.82
N GLU A 79 -7.51 -31.56 28.19
CA GLU A 79 -7.93 -32.49 29.26
C GLU A 79 -8.15 -31.76 30.60
N ILE A 80 -7.18 -30.93 31.00
CA ILE A 80 -7.26 -30.15 32.25
C ILE A 80 -8.43 -29.15 32.22
N LEU A 81 -8.72 -28.54 31.10
CA LEU A 81 -9.85 -27.62 30.95
C LEU A 81 -11.19 -28.37 30.93
N GLN A 82 -11.25 -29.56 30.33
CA GLN A 82 -12.43 -30.42 30.33
C GLN A 82 -12.80 -30.86 31.77
N ASP A 83 -11.81 -31.27 32.58
CA ASP A 83 -12.00 -31.61 33.99
C ASP A 83 -12.52 -30.40 34.80
N ARG A 84 -12.35 -29.19 34.33
CA ARG A 84 -12.86 -27.95 34.91
C ARG A 84 -14.16 -27.46 34.30
N GLU A 85 -14.84 -28.32 33.55
CA GLU A 85 -16.14 -28.04 32.92
C GLU A 85 -16.10 -26.94 31.83
N TYR A 86 -14.97 -26.80 31.11
CA TYR A 86 -14.93 -25.98 29.89
C TYR A 86 -15.46 -26.80 28.71
N GLU A 87 -16.16 -26.11 27.81
CA GLU A 87 -16.35 -26.63 26.46
C GLU A 87 -15.05 -26.39 25.66
N VAL A 88 -14.26 -27.45 25.49
CA VAL A 88 -12.89 -27.32 24.95
C VAL A 88 -12.65 -28.23 23.76
N TYR A 89 -11.80 -27.79 22.87
CA TYR A 89 -11.39 -28.49 21.65
C TYR A 89 -9.87 -28.37 21.47
N ASN A 90 -9.21 -29.49 21.18
CA ASN A 90 -7.80 -29.46 20.73
C ASN A 90 -7.72 -29.22 19.24
N VAL A 91 -6.78 -28.38 18.79
CA VAL A 91 -6.46 -28.21 17.36
C VAL A 91 -5.40 -29.23 16.96
N ALA A 92 -5.83 -30.28 16.25
CA ALA A 92 -4.98 -31.40 15.84
C ALA A 92 -3.82 -30.92 14.94
N GLY A 93 -2.59 -31.36 15.25
CA GLY A 93 -1.38 -30.96 14.54
C GLY A 93 -0.93 -29.50 14.82
N GLY A 94 -1.66 -28.81 15.70
CA GLY A 94 -1.30 -27.49 16.20
C GLY A 94 -1.09 -26.43 15.13
N PHE A 95 -0.27 -25.44 15.45
CA PHE A 95 0.02 -24.33 14.55
C PHE A 95 0.75 -24.76 13.27
N GLN A 96 1.52 -25.84 13.31
CA GLN A 96 2.18 -26.36 12.10
C GLN A 96 1.16 -26.82 11.06
N ALA A 97 0.14 -27.57 11.47
CA ALA A 97 -0.93 -28.01 10.57
C ALA A 97 -1.79 -26.83 10.08
N TYR A 98 -2.10 -25.89 10.98
CA TYR A 98 -2.87 -24.70 10.64
C TYR A 98 -2.14 -23.81 9.63
N ARG A 99 -0.84 -23.62 9.78
CA ARG A 99 -0.01 -22.90 8.82
C ARG A 99 0.02 -23.59 7.46
N ALA A 100 0.21 -24.91 7.45
CA ALA A 100 0.20 -25.67 6.18
C ALA A 100 -1.16 -25.58 5.48
N TYR A 101 -2.27 -25.61 6.22
CA TYR A 101 -3.61 -25.37 5.69
C TYR A 101 -3.72 -23.98 5.04
N LEU A 102 -3.28 -22.91 5.70
CA LEU A 102 -3.32 -21.56 5.17
C LEU A 102 -2.49 -21.41 3.88
N GLU A 103 -1.35 -22.09 3.81
CA GLU A 103 -0.47 -22.09 2.62
C GLU A 103 -1.09 -22.83 1.43
N GLN A 104 -1.95 -23.83 1.68
CA GLN A 104 -2.64 -24.63 0.65
C GLN A 104 -4.05 -24.12 0.32
N ALA A 105 -4.67 -23.35 1.19
CA ALA A 105 -6.00 -22.81 0.98
C ALA A 105 -6.06 -21.94 -0.29
N ALA A 106 -7.19 -22.01 -1.00
CA ALA A 106 -7.42 -21.13 -2.14
C ALA A 106 -7.33 -19.67 -1.69
N PRO A 107 -6.66 -18.78 -2.47
CA PRO A 107 -6.53 -17.40 -2.11
C PRO A 107 -7.90 -16.70 -2.09
N LEU A 108 -8.12 -15.83 -1.11
CA LEU A 108 -9.28 -14.96 -1.08
C LEU A 108 -9.19 -13.94 -2.21
N VAL A 109 -10.21 -13.86 -3.07
CA VAL A 109 -10.24 -12.88 -4.15
C VAL A 109 -10.89 -11.58 -3.68
N ILE A 110 -10.15 -10.47 -3.81
CA ILE A 110 -10.60 -9.11 -3.53
C ILE A 110 -10.89 -8.42 -4.87
N ASP A 111 -12.17 -8.24 -5.20
CA ASP A 111 -12.58 -7.49 -6.39
C ASP A 111 -12.54 -5.99 -6.11
N ALA A 112 -11.59 -5.29 -6.72
CA ALA A 112 -11.40 -3.85 -6.64
C ALA A 112 -11.48 -3.16 -8.02
N ARG A 113 -12.03 -3.83 -9.04
CA ARG A 113 -12.04 -3.36 -10.44
C ARG A 113 -12.79 -2.04 -10.63
N ASP A 114 -13.84 -1.80 -9.86
CA ASP A 114 -14.66 -0.58 -9.95
C ASP A 114 -14.17 0.54 -9.02
N LEU A 115 -13.09 0.31 -8.28
CA LEU A 115 -12.55 1.28 -7.34
C LEU A 115 -11.47 2.15 -7.99
N ARG A 116 -11.37 3.39 -7.51
CA ARG A 116 -10.33 4.36 -7.87
C ARG A 116 -9.51 4.72 -6.64
N CYS A 117 -8.28 5.16 -6.85
CA CYS A 117 -7.37 5.58 -5.78
C CYS A 117 -8.08 6.54 -4.79
N PRO A 118 -7.98 6.31 -3.48
CA PRO A 118 -7.19 5.26 -2.80
C PRO A 118 -7.95 3.93 -2.57
N GLY A 119 -9.15 3.77 -3.16
CA GLY A 119 -10.10 2.69 -2.90
C GLY A 119 -9.52 1.27 -2.94
N PRO A 120 -8.76 0.85 -4.00
CA PRO A 120 -8.17 -0.48 -4.05
C PRO A 120 -7.26 -0.79 -2.86
N ILE A 121 -6.35 0.12 -2.51
CA ILE A 121 -5.41 -0.06 -1.40
C ILE A 121 -6.13 -0.11 -0.05
N VAL A 122 -7.12 0.76 0.17
CA VAL A 122 -7.93 0.75 1.40
C VAL A 122 -8.66 -0.58 1.55
N LYS A 123 -9.28 -1.09 0.49
CA LYS A 123 -9.99 -2.37 0.52
C LYS A 123 -9.06 -3.54 0.82
N VAL A 124 -7.87 -3.56 0.23
CA VAL A 124 -6.82 -4.55 0.53
C VAL A 124 -6.42 -4.49 1.99
N SER A 125 -6.10 -3.29 2.49
CA SER A 125 -5.68 -3.06 3.88
C SER A 125 -6.74 -3.54 4.88
N ASP A 126 -8.00 -3.17 4.66
CA ASP A 126 -9.12 -3.55 5.53
C ASP A 126 -9.34 -5.08 5.52
N THR A 127 -9.29 -5.70 4.33
CA THR A 127 -9.50 -7.15 4.21
C THR A 127 -8.35 -7.93 4.86
N ILE A 128 -7.09 -7.56 4.57
CA ILE A 128 -5.92 -8.29 5.08
C ILE A 128 -5.79 -8.16 6.59
N ARG A 129 -6.20 -7.04 7.19
CA ARG A 129 -6.11 -6.81 8.63
C ARG A 129 -6.73 -7.95 9.43
N ASP A 130 -7.90 -8.40 9.02
CA ASP A 130 -8.72 -9.38 9.74
C ASP A 130 -8.40 -10.85 9.39
N LEU A 131 -7.46 -11.10 8.47
CA LEU A 131 -7.03 -12.44 8.09
C LEU A 131 -5.89 -12.96 9.00
N PRO A 132 -5.75 -14.27 9.18
CA PRO A 132 -4.59 -14.87 9.83
C PRO A 132 -3.29 -14.62 9.04
N VAL A 133 -2.15 -14.61 9.75
CA VAL A 133 -0.82 -14.61 9.13
C VAL A 133 -0.63 -15.88 8.30
N GLY A 134 -0.08 -15.74 7.09
CA GLY A 134 0.04 -16.82 6.09
C GLY A 134 -1.12 -16.86 5.10
N SER A 135 -2.24 -16.17 5.36
CA SER A 135 -3.35 -16.09 4.42
C SER A 135 -2.93 -15.51 3.08
N ARG A 136 -3.47 -16.07 2.00
CA ARG A 136 -3.22 -15.64 0.63
C ARG A 136 -4.42 -14.88 0.08
N VAL A 137 -4.18 -13.74 -0.54
CA VAL A 137 -5.21 -12.95 -1.22
C VAL A 137 -4.79 -12.64 -2.64
N VAL A 138 -5.75 -12.58 -3.56
CA VAL A 138 -5.57 -12.08 -4.92
C VAL A 138 -6.45 -10.86 -5.09
N VAL A 139 -5.85 -9.75 -5.46
CA VAL A 139 -6.55 -8.48 -5.69
C VAL A 139 -6.68 -8.27 -7.18
N GLU A 140 -7.89 -7.97 -7.65
CA GLU A 140 -8.17 -7.59 -9.04
C GLU A 140 -8.55 -6.10 -9.10
N ALA A 141 -7.78 -5.31 -9.86
CA ALA A 141 -8.03 -3.89 -10.08
C ALA A 141 -7.85 -3.51 -11.55
N THR A 142 -8.46 -2.42 -11.98
CA THR A 142 -8.35 -1.91 -13.36
C THR A 142 -7.62 -0.58 -13.46
N GLU A 143 -7.37 0.07 -12.31
CA GLU A 143 -6.65 1.34 -12.26
C GLU A 143 -5.13 1.12 -12.41
N GLU A 144 -4.49 1.80 -13.35
CA GLU A 144 -3.05 1.61 -13.63
C GLU A 144 -2.15 1.92 -12.45
N ALA A 145 -2.45 2.98 -11.69
CA ALA A 145 -1.70 3.35 -10.51
C ALA A 145 -1.68 2.25 -9.43
N PHE A 146 -2.67 1.36 -9.41
CA PHE A 146 -2.70 0.23 -8.48
C PHE A 146 -1.46 -0.66 -8.59
N GLN A 147 -0.88 -0.80 -9.78
CA GLN A 147 0.32 -1.61 -9.98
C GLN A 147 1.52 -1.10 -9.16
N SER A 148 1.75 0.21 -9.14
CA SER A 148 2.81 0.82 -8.34
C SER A 148 2.43 0.92 -6.87
N ASP A 149 1.18 1.26 -6.58
CA ASP A 149 0.69 1.46 -5.22
C ASP A 149 0.72 0.17 -4.40
N ILE A 150 0.35 -0.99 -4.99
CA ILE A 150 0.35 -2.26 -4.26
C ILE A 150 1.76 -2.76 -3.94
N GLN A 151 2.73 -2.50 -4.82
CA GLN A 151 4.14 -2.79 -4.56
C GLN A 151 4.64 -2.01 -3.34
N VAL A 152 4.46 -0.69 -3.38
CA VAL A 152 4.85 0.20 -2.27
C VAL A 152 4.14 -0.18 -0.98
N TRP A 153 2.84 -0.50 -1.06
CA TRP A 153 2.06 -0.89 0.10
C TRP A 153 2.58 -2.20 0.72
N CYS A 154 2.86 -3.23 -0.08
CA CYS A 154 3.43 -4.48 0.41
C CYS A 154 4.80 -4.27 1.05
N ASP A 155 5.69 -3.49 0.41
CA ASP A 155 7.03 -3.17 0.95
C ASP A 155 6.94 -2.46 2.30
N ARG A 156 5.94 -1.57 2.47
CA ARG A 156 5.76 -0.79 3.71
C ARG A 156 5.09 -1.56 4.83
N THR A 157 4.17 -2.44 4.49
CA THR A 157 3.44 -3.25 5.47
C THR A 157 4.11 -4.58 5.77
N GLY A 158 5.20 -4.91 5.04
CA GLY A 158 5.94 -6.15 5.21
C GLY A 158 5.20 -7.39 4.70
N HIS A 159 4.16 -7.21 3.88
CA HIS A 159 3.46 -8.33 3.24
C HIS A 159 4.18 -8.75 1.96
N ASP A 160 4.18 -10.05 1.66
CA ASP A 160 4.84 -10.56 0.45
C ASP A 160 3.94 -10.39 -0.78
N LEU A 161 4.38 -9.61 -1.74
CA LEU A 161 3.81 -9.58 -3.07
C LEU A 161 4.40 -10.75 -3.88
N THR A 162 3.65 -11.84 -4.02
CA THR A 162 4.14 -13.08 -4.65
C THR A 162 3.97 -13.10 -6.16
N SER A 163 3.01 -12.33 -6.69
CA SER A 163 2.79 -12.19 -8.14
C SER A 163 2.11 -10.87 -8.43
N LEU A 164 2.46 -10.28 -9.57
CA LEU A 164 1.80 -9.09 -10.12
C LEU A 164 1.73 -9.24 -11.65
N THR A 165 0.53 -9.42 -12.17
CA THR A 165 0.28 -9.60 -13.60
C THR A 165 -0.76 -8.61 -14.11
N ARG A 166 -0.74 -8.35 -15.42
CA ARG A 166 -1.76 -7.55 -16.09
C ARG A 166 -2.24 -8.29 -17.33
N GLU A 167 -3.53 -8.62 -17.37
CA GLU A 167 -4.17 -9.32 -18.47
C GLU A 167 -5.54 -8.66 -18.74
N ASP A 168 -5.86 -8.41 -19.99
CA ASP A 168 -7.14 -7.81 -20.44
C ASP A 168 -7.54 -6.54 -19.67
N GLY A 169 -6.55 -5.70 -19.32
CA GLY A 169 -6.76 -4.46 -18.55
C GLY A 169 -6.99 -4.66 -17.06
N VAL A 170 -6.97 -5.90 -16.56
CA VAL A 170 -7.07 -6.24 -15.14
C VAL A 170 -5.68 -6.51 -14.58
N ILE A 171 -5.35 -5.81 -13.49
CA ILE A 171 -4.14 -6.03 -12.71
C ILE A 171 -4.48 -7.01 -11.60
N ARG A 172 -3.74 -8.13 -11.52
CA ARG A 172 -3.87 -9.14 -10.46
C ARG A 172 -2.63 -9.14 -9.60
N ALA A 173 -2.80 -8.85 -8.32
CA ALA A 173 -1.75 -8.87 -7.32
C ALA A 173 -2.01 -10.01 -6.33
N ALA A 174 -1.11 -10.99 -6.26
CA ALA A 174 -1.16 -12.05 -5.25
C ALA A 174 -0.29 -11.67 -4.06
N ILE A 175 -0.88 -11.69 -2.87
CA ILE A 175 -0.25 -11.22 -1.63
C ILE A 175 -0.37 -12.32 -0.59
N THR A 176 0.71 -12.57 0.14
CA THR A 176 0.68 -13.41 1.35
C THR A 176 0.81 -12.51 2.58
N LYS A 177 -0.16 -12.60 3.48
CA LYS A 177 -0.10 -11.85 4.74
C LYS A 177 1.11 -12.32 5.55
N ARG A 178 1.97 -11.39 5.89
CA ARG A 178 3.00 -11.56 6.91
C ARG A 178 2.60 -10.82 8.18
N ASP A 179 3.19 -11.23 9.26
CA ASP A 179 3.14 -10.41 10.47
C ASP A 179 3.80 -9.07 10.13
N GLY A 180 3.06 -7.99 10.36
CA GLY A 180 3.51 -6.68 9.92
C GLY A 180 4.92 -6.43 10.46
N ALA A 181 5.89 -6.40 9.57
CA ALA A 181 7.10 -5.72 9.94
C ALA A 181 6.65 -4.37 10.49
N GLN A 182 6.96 -4.10 11.76
CA GLN A 182 6.94 -2.71 12.21
C GLN A 182 7.62 -1.94 11.08
N PRO A 183 7.01 -0.84 10.58
CA PRO A 183 7.66 -0.06 9.57
C PRO A 183 9.10 0.09 10.06
N THR A 184 10.02 -0.55 9.33
CA THR A 184 11.44 -0.49 9.69
C THR A 184 11.66 0.98 9.90
N ALA A 185 11.98 1.37 11.14
CA ALA A 185 12.14 2.78 11.50
C ALA A 185 12.95 3.35 10.36
N ALA A 186 12.30 4.15 9.51
CA ALA A 186 12.87 4.56 8.27
C ALA A 186 14.20 5.16 8.66
N SER A 187 15.29 4.51 8.30
CA SER A 187 16.59 5.15 8.39
C SER A 187 16.34 6.47 7.71
N ALA A 188 16.46 7.60 8.41
CA ALA A 188 16.07 8.91 7.93
C ALA A 188 16.58 9.01 6.48
N GLY A 189 15.65 8.82 5.55
CA GLY A 189 15.98 8.67 4.14
C GLY A 189 16.53 10.02 3.70
N ASN A 190 17.59 10.02 2.92
CA ASN A 190 18.16 11.24 2.36
C ASN A 190 17.47 11.65 1.06
N ASP A 191 16.35 11.02 0.72
CA ASP A 191 15.59 11.29 -0.50
C ASP A 191 14.80 12.62 -0.39
N LYS A 192 14.32 13.13 -1.49
CA LYS A 192 13.54 14.37 -1.55
C LYS A 192 12.25 14.10 -2.31
N THR A 193 11.12 14.51 -1.74
CA THR A 193 9.81 14.37 -2.37
C THR A 193 9.12 15.72 -2.49
N PHE A 194 8.70 16.07 -3.71
CA PHE A 194 8.00 17.33 -3.98
C PHE A 194 6.62 17.05 -4.56
N ILE A 195 5.58 17.60 -3.94
CA ILE A 195 4.25 17.67 -4.55
C ILE A 195 4.19 18.94 -5.38
N VAL A 196 3.95 18.77 -6.66
CA VAL A 196 3.74 19.88 -7.59
C VAL A 196 2.25 19.97 -7.89
N PHE A 197 1.57 20.83 -7.16
CA PHE A 197 0.14 21.09 -7.31
C PHE A 197 -0.13 22.22 -8.28
N SER A 198 0.70 23.26 -8.26
CA SER A 198 0.51 24.45 -9.06
C SER A 198 0.98 24.26 -10.50
N GLY A 199 0.22 24.79 -11.45
CA GLY A 199 0.60 24.92 -12.86
C GLY A 199 1.23 26.28 -13.20
N ASP A 200 1.65 27.07 -12.22
CA ASP A 200 2.24 28.40 -12.46
C ASP A 200 3.72 28.27 -12.85
N LEU A 201 4.14 29.04 -13.86
CA LEU A 201 5.48 29.00 -14.41
C LEU A 201 6.58 29.25 -13.38
N ASP A 202 6.43 30.26 -12.54
CA ASP A 202 7.39 30.65 -11.51
C ASP A 202 7.55 29.57 -10.44
N LYS A 203 6.44 28.99 -9.96
CA LYS A 203 6.46 27.90 -9.00
C LYS A 203 7.05 26.63 -9.61
N THR A 204 6.73 26.34 -10.88
CA THR A 204 7.29 25.19 -11.61
C THR A 204 8.80 25.33 -11.77
N ILE A 205 9.30 26.51 -12.15
CA ILE A 205 10.74 26.78 -12.25
C ILE A 205 11.41 26.54 -10.90
N ALA A 206 10.84 27.05 -9.80
CA ALA A 206 11.38 26.85 -8.46
C ALA A 206 11.44 25.37 -8.09
N SER A 207 10.37 24.60 -8.38
CA SER A 207 10.32 23.16 -8.12
C SER A 207 11.43 22.39 -8.84
N PHE A 208 11.67 22.68 -10.12
CA PHE A 208 12.72 22.02 -10.90
C PHE A 208 14.14 22.50 -10.55
N ILE A 209 14.31 23.74 -10.10
CA ILE A 209 15.59 24.20 -9.53
C ILE A 209 15.95 23.40 -8.27
N LEU A 210 14.99 23.24 -7.35
CA LEU A 210 15.18 22.44 -6.14
C LEU A 210 15.44 20.96 -6.46
N ALA A 211 14.70 20.38 -7.41
CA ALA A 211 14.87 19.00 -7.83
C ALA A 211 16.26 18.75 -8.43
N ASN A 212 16.71 19.61 -9.36
CA ASN A 212 18.05 19.53 -9.94
C ASN A 212 19.15 19.73 -8.89
N GLY A 213 18.97 20.70 -7.99
CA GLY A 213 19.90 20.93 -6.88
C GLY A 213 20.07 19.70 -5.99
N ALA A 214 18.95 19.06 -5.60
CA ALA A 214 19.00 17.85 -4.79
C ALA A 214 19.61 16.66 -5.54
N ALA A 215 19.25 16.47 -6.82
CA ALA A 215 19.80 15.41 -7.65
C ALA A 215 21.30 15.57 -7.89
N SER A 216 21.79 16.79 -8.11
CA SER A 216 23.24 17.06 -8.24
C SER A 216 24.03 16.82 -6.96
N MET A 217 23.37 16.81 -5.80
CA MET A 217 23.94 16.40 -4.52
C MET A 217 23.88 14.88 -4.30
N GLY A 218 23.53 14.09 -5.33
CA GLY A 218 23.43 12.63 -5.27
C GLY A 218 22.19 12.11 -4.52
N ARG A 219 21.16 12.93 -4.36
CA ARG A 219 19.92 12.54 -3.69
C ARG A 219 18.90 11.99 -4.69
N LYS A 220 18.17 10.94 -4.31
CA LYS A 220 17.01 10.51 -5.09
C LYS A 220 15.90 11.55 -4.91
N VAL A 221 15.29 11.94 -6.01
CA VAL A 221 14.22 12.94 -6.01
C VAL A 221 13.00 12.37 -6.70
N THR A 222 11.85 12.49 -6.04
CA THR A 222 10.53 12.18 -6.62
C THR A 222 9.70 13.45 -6.67
N MET A 223 9.23 13.80 -7.86
CA MET A 223 8.27 14.89 -8.07
C MET A 223 6.91 14.31 -8.41
N PHE A 224 5.93 14.53 -7.53
CA PHE A 224 4.57 14.01 -7.67
C PHE A 224 3.65 15.14 -8.15
N PHE A 225 3.14 15.02 -9.37
CA PHE A 225 2.32 16.03 -10.02
C PHE A 225 0.84 15.70 -9.84
N THR A 226 0.09 16.67 -9.32
CA THR A 226 -1.34 16.53 -9.09
C THR A 226 -2.09 17.78 -9.56
N PHE A 227 -3.37 17.65 -9.89
CA PHE A 227 -4.24 18.73 -10.34
C PHE A 227 -3.58 19.62 -11.41
N TRP A 228 -3.42 20.92 -11.11
CA TRP A 228 -2.90 21.90 -12.07
C TRP A 228 -1.44 21.63 -12.47
N GLY A 229 -0.66 20.99 -11.59
CA GLY A 229 0.70 20.56 -11.87
C GLY A 229 0.80 19.55 -13.01
N LEU A 230 -0.25 18.76 -13.28
CA LEU A 230 -0.28 17.82 -14.41
C LEU A 230 -0.12 18.53 -15.77
N ASN A 231 -0.56 19.79 -15.89
CA ASN A 231 -0.42 20.56 -17.13
C ASN A 231 1.04 20.78 -17.54
N ILE A 232 1.97 20.75 -16.60
CA ILE A 232 3.42 20.86 -16.83
C ILE A 232 3.91 19.67 -17.65
N LEU A 233 3.41 18.47 -17.32
CA LEU A 233 3.82 17.22 -17.94
C LEU A 233 3.11 16.93 -19.28
N ARG A 234 2.13 17.75 -19.70
CA ARG A 234 1.43 17.51 -20.95
C ARG A 234 2.33 17.84 -22.15
N ARG A 235 2.30 16.96 -23.16
CA ARG A 235 2.95 17.21 -24.45
C ARG A 235 2.37 18.47 -25.09
N PRO A 236 3.19 19.31 -25.72
CA PRO A 236 2.68 20.49 -26.43
C PRO A 236 1.82 20.13 -27.65
N GLU A 237 2.06 18.97 -28.27
CA GLU A 237 1.32 18.44 -29.41
C GLU A 237 -0.05 17.89 -28.95
N LYS A 238 -1.07 18.07 -29.80
CA LYS A 238 -2.37 17.45 -29.59
C LYS A 238 -2.31 15.98 -29.97
N VAL A 239 -2.67 15.13 -29.03
CA VAL A 239 -2.84 13.68 -29.27
C VAL A 239 -4.30 13.41 -29.59
N SER A 240 -4.55 12.59 -30.62
CA SER A 240 -5.91 12.19 -31.00
C SER A 240 -6.38 11.05 -30.12
N ILE A 241 -7.18 11.39 -29.12
CA ILE A 241 -7.73 10.44 -28.14
C ILE A 241 -9.25 10.65 -28.08
N ALA A 242 -9.99 9.56 -27.90
CA ALA A 242 -11.43 9.63 -27.65
C ALA A 242 -11.66 10.24 -26.27
N LYS A 243 -12.29 11.40 -26.22
CA LYS A 243 -12.63 12.13 -24.98
C LYS A 243 -14.11 12.44 -24.91
N SER A 244 -14.65 12.40 -23.70
CA SER A 244 -15.98 12.89 -23.40
C SER A 244 -16.10 14.40 -23.68
N PHE A 245 -17.32 14.92 -23.69
CA PHE A 245 -17.55 16.36 -23.87
C PHE A 245 -16.89 17.20 -22.76
N ILE A 246 -16.97 16.75 -21.51
CA ILE A 246 -16.40 17.44 -20.35
C ILE A 246 -14.86 17.46 -20.44
N GLU A 247 -14.23 16.35 -20.76
CA GLU A 247 -12.79 16.25 -20.92
C GLU A 247 -12.25 17.12 -22.06
N LYS A 248 -13.02 17.23 -23.15
CA LYS A 248 -12.68 18.15 -24.25
C LYS A 248 -12.74 19.60 -23.80
N MET A 249 -13.76 19.98 -23.04
CA MET A 249 -13.91 21.32 -22.49
C MET A 249 -12.74 21.66 -21.56
N PHE A 250 -12.40 20.79 -20.61
CA PHE A 250 -11.21 20.97 -19.75
C PHE A 250 -9.93 21.06 -20.58
N GLY A 251 -9.77 20.20 -21.59
CA GLY A 251 -8.60 20.18 -22.44
C GLY A 251 -8.36 21.49 -23.23
N ILE A 252 -9.42 22.26 -23.51
CA ILE A 252 -9.35 23.58 -24.18
C ILE A 252 -9.01 24.67 -23.16
N MET A 253 -9.59 24.60 -21.95
CA MET A 253 -9.44 25.63 -20.91
C MET A 253 -8.07 25.58 -20.22
N MET A 254 -7.49 24.39 -20.08
CA MET A 254 -6.21 24.20 -19.38
C MET A 254 -5.01 24.44 -20.30
N PRO A 255 -3.91 25.03 -19.76
CA PRO A 255 -2.66 25.16 -20.48
C PRO A 255 -2.12 23.76 -20.84
N ARG A 256 -1.53 23.63 -22.03
CA ARG A 256 -0.93 22.38 -22.48
C ARG A 256 0.58 22.54 -22.58
N GLY A 257 1.30 21.86 -21.70
CA GLY A 257 2.76 21.85 -21.65
C GLY A 257 3.38 23.16 -21.15
N THR A 258 4.66 23.11 -20.92
CA THR A 258 5.45 24.15 -20.25
C THR A 258 5.34 25.52 -20.89
N LYS A 259 5.30 25.59 -22.24
CA LYS A 259 5.27 26.86 -23.01
C LYS A 259 3.99 27.66 -22.82
N LYS A 260 2.91 27.04 -22.29
CA LYS A 260 1.60 27.68 -22.08
C LYS A 260 1.36 28.11 -20.65
N LEU A 261 2.30 27.83 -19.72
CA LEU A 261 2.16 28.19 -18.33
C LEU A 261 2.24 29.71 -18.15
N GLY A 262 1.30 30.21 -17.33
CA GLY A 262 1.27 31.59 -16.88
C GLY A 262 2.04 31.81 -15.60
N LEU A 263 2.31 33.05 -15.21
CA LEU A 263 2.83 33.38 -13.89
C LEU A 263 1.71 33.37 -12.85
N SER A 264 2.07 33.06 -11.59
CA SER A 264 1.16 33.13 -10.44
C SER A 264 0.65 34.57 -10.21
N ARG A 265 1.47 35.55 -10.47
CA ARG A 265 1.16 36.99 -10.40
C ARG A 265 1.75 37.73 -11.59
N MET A 266 1.18 38.85 -11.93
CA MET A 266 1.66 39.73 -13.05
C MET A 266 1.71 39.04 -14.42
N ASN A 267 0.81 38.06 -14.66
CA ASN A 267 0.79 37.32 -15.94
C ASN A 267 0.35 38.22 -17.11
N MET A 268 -0.50 39.20 -16.90
CA MET A 268 -0.94 40.18 -17.90
C MET A 268 -1.26 39.56 -19.28
N GLY A 269 -2.14 38.54 -19.27
CA GLY A 269 -2.49 37.80 -20.51
C GLY A 269 -1.33 37.03 -21.15
N GLY A 270 -0.30 36.68 -20.38
CA GLY A 270 0.88 35.93 -20.85
C GLY A 270 2.10 36.82 -21.21
N ALA A 271 1.99 38.14 -21.13
CA ALA A 271 3.13 39.05 -21.35
C ALA A 271 4.18 38.88 -20.23
N GLY A 272 3.74 38.69 -18.97
CA GLY A 272 4.62 38.45 -17.84
C GLY A 272 5.47 37.18 -17.98
N SER A 273 4.88 36.07 -18.39
CA SER A 273 5.63 34.83 -18.60
C SER A 273 6.65 34.93 -19.74
N LYS A 274 6.33 35.66 -20.83
CA LYS A 274 7.29 35.94 -21.90
C LYS A 274 8.45 36.82 -21.41
N MET A 275 8.15 37.83 -20.60
CA MET A 275 9.15 38.70 -19.99
C MET A 275 10.12 37.96 -19.11
N ILE A 276 9.62 37.13 -18.18
CA ILE A 276 10.45 36.31 -17.26
C ILE A 276 11.34 35.36 -18.04
N ARG A 277 10.81 34.63 -19.04
CA ARG A 277 11.61 33.76 -19.92
C ARG A 277 12.71 34.57 -20.67
N GLY A 278 12.41 35.78 -21.12
CA GLY A 278 13.39 36.64 -21.75
C GLY A 278 14.50 37.11 -20.78
N ILE A 279 14.16 37.42 -19.54
CA ILE A 279 15.11 37.77 -18.47
C ILE A 279 16.00 36.59 -18.13
N MET A 280 15.42 35.37 -17.95
CA MET A 280 16.17 34.14 -17.69
C MET A 280 17.22 33.92 -18.79
N LYS A 281 16.82 33.99 -20.06
CA LYS A 281 17.72 33.82 -21.18
C LYS A 281 18.87 34.86 -21.18
N LYS A 282 18.56 36.13 -20.91
CA LYS A 282 19.58 37.19 -20.84
C LYS A 282 20.58 37.01 -19.71
N LYS A 283 20.14 36.36 -18.60
CA LYS A 283 20.97 36.12 -17.43
C LYS A 283 21.65 34.74 -17.45
N GLY A 284 21.53 33.96 -18.51
CA GLY A 284 22.10 32.63 -18.63
C GLY A 284 21.46 31.59 -17.68
N ILE A 285 20.22 31.86 -17.24
CA ILE A 285 19.45 30.91 -16.41
C ILE A 285 18.75 29.93 -17.33
N LEU A 286 18.84 28.63 -17.01
CA LEU A 286 18.20 27.56 -17.78
C LEU A 286 16.69 27.81 -17.92
N SER A 287 16.15 27.56 -19.08
CA SER A 287 14.70 27.56 -19.31
C SER A 287 14.03 26.42 -18.56
N LEU A 288 12.70 26.48 -18.36
CA LEU A 288 11.97 25.41 -17.71
C LEU A 288 12.14 24.09 -18.45
N GLU A 289 12.15 24.10 -19.77
CA GLU A 289 12.34 22.93 -20.61
C GLU A 289 13.73 22.29 -20.35
N GLU A 290 14.79 23.10 -20.35
CA GLU A 290 16.15 22.63 -20.02
C GLU A 290 16.26 22.10 -18.57
N LEU A 291 15.55 22.72 -17.62
CA LEU A 291 15.50 22.23 -16.23
C LEU A 291 14.80 20.87 -16.12
N ILE A 292 13.73 20.64 -16.88
CA ILE A 292 13.04 19.34 -16.93
C ILE A 292 13.94 18.27 -17.54
N ASP A 293 14.59 18.57 -18.66
CA ASP A 293 15.50 17.63 -19.32
C ASP A 293 16.69 17.29 -18.41
N SER A 294 17.26 18.28 -17.75
CA SER A 294 18.32 18.09 -16.76
C SER A 294 17.86 17.21 -15.59
N ALA A 295 16.69 17.47 -15.02
CA ALA A 295 16.15 16.67 -13.93
C ALA A 295 15.99 15.20 -14.34
N ARG A 296 15.45 14.94 -15.53
CA ARG A 296 15.30 13.58 -16.08
C ARG A 296 16.65 12.90 -16.30
N ALA A 297 17.62 13.62 -16.85
CA ALA A 297 18.98 13.11 -17.05
C ALA A 297 19.68 12.73 -15.73
N HIS A 298 19.36 13.42 -14.64
CA HIS A 298 19.85 13.13 -13.29
C HIS A 298 18.99 12.10 -12.53
N GLY A 299 18.03 11.45 -13.17
CA GLY A 299 17.23 10.39 -12.58
C GLY A 299 16.11 10.87 -11.64
N VAL A 300 15.69 12.13 -11.74
CA VAL A 300 14.51 12.62 -11.02
C VAL A 300 13.27 11.90 -11.54
N ARG A 301 12.54 11.25 -10.64
CA ARG A 301 11.29 10.56 -10.97
C ARG A 301 10.15 11.56 -11.08
N LEU A 302 9.46 11.56 -12.23
CA LEU A 302 8.27 12.36 -12.47
C LEU A 302 7.05 11.45 -12.39
N VAL A 303 6.20 11.66 -11.39
CA VAL A 303 5.02 10.81 -11.12
C VAL A 303 3.76 11.65 -11.29
N ALA A 304 2.83 11.20 -12.13
CA ALA A 304 1.52 11.81 -12.34
C ALA A 304 0.45 11.12 -11.47
N CYS A 305 -0.34 11.91 -10.75
CA CYS A 305 -1.44 11.40 -9.93
C CYS A 305 -2.59 10.90 -10.82
N GLN A 306 -2.83 9.58 -10.84
CA GLN A 306 -3.88 8.96 -11.64
C GLN A 306 -5.26 9.55 -11.35
N MET A 307 -5.65 9.64 -10.08
CA MET A 307 -6.96 10.19 -9.69
C MET A 307 -7.16 11.62 -10.23
N SER A 308 -6.13 12.46 -10.14
CA SER A 308 -6.23 13.83 -10.66
C SER A 308 -6.27 13.88 -12.18
N MET A 309 -5.61 12.95 -12.87
CA MET A 309 -5.71 12.79 -14.32
C MET A 309 -7.14 12.44 -14.73
N ASP A 310 -7.75 11.48 -14.04
CA ASP A 310 -9.13 11.05 -14.31
C ASP A 310 -10.13 12.21 -14.10
N ILE A 311 -10.00 12.96 -12.99
CA ILE A 311 -10.85 14.13 -12.71
C ILE A 311 -10.70 15.22 -13.77
N MET A 312 -9.48 15.48 -14.23
CA MET A 312 -9.17 16.55 -15.18
C MET A 312 -9.27 16.12 -16.65
N GLY A 313 -9.58 14.85 -16.92
CA GLY A 313 -9.67 14.30 -18.26
C GLY A 313 -8.34 14.35 -19.01
N ILE A 314 -7.22 14.11 -18.32
CA ILE A 314 -5.88 14.00 -18.88
C ILE A 314 -5.54 12.51 -19.01
N HIS A 315 -5.19 12.06 -20.20
CA HIS A 315 -4.80 10.68 -20.46
C HIS A 315 -3.28 10.54 -20.50
N GLN A 316 -2.78 9.33 -20.24
CA GLN A 316 -1.34 9.05 -20.19
C GLN A 316 -0.63 9.40 -21.51
N GLU A 317 -1.28 9.16 -22.63
CA GLU A 317 -0.75 9.46 -23.95
C GLU A 317 -0.53 10.98 -24.19
N GLU A 318 -1.18 11.82 -23.38
CA GLU A 318 -0.97 13.27 -23.42
C GLU A 318 0.24 13.74 -22.62
N LEU A 319 0.87 12.85 -21.84
CA LEU A 319 2.04 13.17 -21.01
C LEU A 319 3.33 12.98 -21.80
N ILE A 320 4.37 13.71 -21.41
CA ILE A 320 5.73 13.51 -21.92
C ILE A 320 6.26 12.13 -21.55
N ASP A 321 7.23 11.61 -22.32
CA ASP A 321 7.81 10.29 -22.06
C ASP A 321 8.51 10.21 -20.70
N GLY A 322 8.49 9.02 -20.07
CA GLY A 322 9.17 8.77 -18.80
C GLY A 322 8.44 9.29 -17.57
N VAL A 323 7.17 9.68 -17.71
CA VAL A 323 6.29 9.97 -16.56
C VAL A 323 5.67 8.65 -16.07
N GLU A 324 5.82 8.39 -14.80
CA GLU A 324 5.21 7.25 -14.11
C GLU A 324 3.79 7.62 -13.63
N LEU A 325 2.90 6.64 -13.55
CA LEU A 325 1.61 6.81 -12.89
C LEU A 325 1.70 6.36 -11.43
N GLY A 326 1.12 7.12 -10.54
CA GLY A 326 1.11 6.78 -9.13
C GLY A 326 -0.11 7.30 -8.40
N GLY A 327 -0.42 6.66 -7.27
CA GLY A 327 -1.48 7.06 -6.37
C GLY A 327 -0.94 7.48 -5.00
N VAL A 328 -1.82 7.42 -4.00
CA VAL A 328 -1.51 7.89 -2.64
C VAL A 328 -0.39 7.07 -1.99
N ALA A 329 -0.35 5.75 -2.19
CA ALA A 329 0.67 4.91 -1.58
C ALA A 329 2.07 5.19 -2.16
N THR A 330 2.16 5.38 -3.47
CA THR A 330 3.40 5.79 -4.15
C THR A 330 3.95 7.10 -3.59
N PHE A 331 3.06 8.09 -3.36
CA PHE A 331 3.46 9.37 -2.76
C PHE A 331 3.92 9.22 -1.31
N ILE A 332 3.11 8.57 -0.45
CA ILE A 332 3.42 8.37 0.97
C ILE A 332 4.72 7.57 1.10
N GLY A 333 4.88 6.47 0.35
CA GLY A 333 6.09 5.66 0.37
C GLY A 333 7.36 6.42 -0.02
N SER A 334 7.28 7.32 -1.01
CA SER A 334 8.40 8.21 -1.35
C SER A 334 8.65 9.25 -0.26
N GLY A 335 7.60 9.82 0.33
CA GLY A 335 7.68 10.80 1.41
C GLY A 335 8.34 10.27 2.67
N GLU A 336 8.04 9.03 3.05
CA GLU A 336 8.61 8.38 4.23
C GLU A 336 10.12 8.11 4.11
N GLN A 337 10.64 7.98 2.88
CA GLN A 337 12.08 7.86 2.61
C GLN A 337 12.79 9.21 2.51
N SER A 338 12.03 10.31 2.59
CA SER A 338 12.53 11.65 2.35
C SER A 338 12.72 12.42 3.67
N ASP A 339 13.85 13.11 3.79
CA ASP A 339 14.10 14.09 4.86
C ASP A 339 13.52 15.47 4.53
N ILE A 340 13.18 15.70 3.25
CA ILE A 340 12.49 16.90 2.78
C ILE A 340 11.30 16.51 1.92
N SER A 341 10.10 16.94 2.36
CA SER A 341 8.87 16.86 1.57
C SER A 341 8.27 18.26 1.43
N LEU A 342 8.07 18.71 0.19
CA LEU A 342 7.55 20.04 -0.11
C LEU A 342 6.26 19.96 -0.92
N PHE A 343 5.33 20.86 -0.61
CA PHE A 343 4.10 21.08 -1.38
C PHE A 343 4.20 22.44 -2.09
N ILE A 344 4.15 22.47 -3.44
CA ILE A 344 4.39 23.67 -4.26
C ILE A 344 3.22 23.93 -5.23
#